data_c13a25887441a16467646d5fcd9a6d06
#
_entry.id   c13a25887441a16467646d5fcd9a6d06
#
_cell.length_a   1.000
_cell.length_b   1.000
_cell.length_c   1.000
_cell.angle_alpha   90.00
_cell.angle_beta   90.00
_cell.angle_gamma   90.00
#
_symmetry.space_group_name_H-M   'P 1'
#
loop_
_entity.id
_entity.type
_entity.pdbx_description
1 polymer ?
#
loop_
_entity_poly.entity_id
_entity_poly.type
_entity_poly.pdbx_seq_one_letter_code
_entity_poly.pdbx_strand_id
1 'polypeptide(L)'
;MVILPGGMPGSANLAIPQVGDLVRAYAAAGKIIASICAAPALALSPTGVLDGRRVTCYPGFEDAFPASAERSEDAVVEDGQVITSRGPGTAHRFALRLVERLVDGETAAQLRSGMLWDHP
;
A
#
# COMPACT_ATOMS: atom_id res chain seq x y z
N MET A 1 -10.86 -3.77 -4.16
CA MET A 1 -9.56 -3.17 -3.74
C MET A 1 -9.34 -1.86 -4.48
N VAL A 2 -8.81 -0.87 -3.82
CA VAL A 2 -8.26 0.32 -4.46
C VAL A 2 -6.75 0.34 -4.25
N ILE A 3 -5.99 0.69 -5.28
CA ILE A 3 -4.53 0.71 -5.26
C ILE A 3 -4.06 2.11 -5.64
N LEU A 4 -3.27 2.73 -4.78
CA LEU A 4 -2.65 4.04 -5.03
C LEU A 4 -1.17 3.83 -5.37
N PRO A 5 -0.77 4.06 -6.64
CA PRO A 5 0.59 3.87 -7.08
C PRO A 5 1.53 4.96 -6.57
N GLY A 6 2.83 4.65 -6.60
CA GLY A 6 3.90 5.56 -6.25
C GLY A 6 4.35 6.45 -7.41
N GLY A 7 5.51 7.06 -7.19
CA GLY A 7 6.14 7.98 -8.14
C GLY A 7 5.75 9.43 -7.89
N MET A 8 6.74 10.32 -8.03
CA MET A 8 6.52 11.77 -7.93
C MET A 8 6.47 12.39 -9.32
N PRO A 9 5.57 13.33 -9.59
CA PRO A 9 4.63 13.96 -8.65
C PRO A 9 3.29 13.22 -8.49
N GLY A 10 3.10 12.04 -9.10
CA GLY A 10 1.85 11.30 -9.08
C GLY A 10 1.28 11.06 -7.69
N SER A 11 2.13 10.64 -6.72
CA SER A 11 1.70 10.40 -5.34
C SER A 11 1.14 11.67 -4.67
N ALA A 12 1.75 12.82 -4.92
CA ALA A 12 1.24 14.10 -4.42
C ALA A 12 -0.06 14.51 -5.12
N ASN A 13 -0.18 14.23 -6.40
CA ASN A 13 -1.40 14.53 -7.19
C ASN A 13 -2.60 13.68 -6.77
N LEU A 14 -2.38 12.53 -6.14
CA LEU A 14 -3.45 11.70 -5.57
C LEU A 14 -3.99 12.24 -4.23
N ALA A 15 -3.32 13.19 -3.61
CA ALA A 15 -3.75 13.81 -2.35
C ALA A 15 -4.84 14.88 -2.59
N ILE A 16 -5.93 14.49 -3.22
CA ILE A 16 -7.07 15.36 -3.54
C ILE A 16 -8.35 14.82 -2.89
N PRO A 17 -9.36 15.68 -2.63
CA PRO A 17 -10.59 15.27 -1.95
C PRO A 17 -11.31 14.09 -2.60
N GLN A 18 -11.35 14.03 -3.93
CA GLN A 18 -12.02 12.96 -4.68
C GLN A 18 -11.39 11.58 -4.42
N VAL A 19 -10.07 11.51 -4.37
CA VAL A 19 -9.35 10.27 -4.03
C VAL A 19 -9.56 9.92 -2.56
N GLY A 20 -9.49 10.90 -1.67
CA GLY A 20 -9.77 10.70 -0.25
C GLY A 20 -11.18 10.16 0.02
N ASP A 21 -12.19 10.67 -0.66
CA ASP A 21 -13.57 10.20 -0.56
C ASP A 21 -13.71 8.75 -1.04
N LEU A 22 -13.05 8.42 -2.16
CA LEU A 22 -13.01 7.04 -2.67
C LEU A 22 -12.36 6.08 -1.68
N VAL A 23 -11.22 6.45 -1.12
CA VAL A 23 -10.50 5.65 -0.13
C VAL A 23 -11.37 5.42 1.11
N ARG A 24 -12.00 6.46 1.64
CA ARG A 24 -12.90 6.34 2.80
C ARG A 24 -14.13 5.47 2.49
N ALA A 25 -14.68 5.55 1.29
CA ALA A 25 -15.78 4.69 0.86
C ALA A 25 -15.36 3.21 0.83
N TYR A 26 -14.18 2.91 0.32
CA TYR A 26 -13.61 1.55 0.34
C TYR A 26 -13.37 1.07 1.77
N ALA A 27 -12.85 1.94 2.64
CA ALA A 27 -12.64 1.62 4.04
C ALA A 27 -13.96 1.27 4.74
N ALA A 28 -15.00 2.08 4.56
CA ALA A 28 -16.32 1.86 5.14
C ALA A 28 -16.97 0.57 4.63
N ALA A 29 -16.68 0.16 3.39
CA ALA A 29 -17.17 -1.09 2.81
C ALA A 29 -16.34 -2.32 3.19
N GLY A 30 -15.32 -2.17 4.03
CA GLY A 30 -14.42 -3.27 4.42
C GLY A 30 -13.52 -3.79 3.30
N LYS A 31 -13.34 -3.01 2.25
CA LYS A 31 -12.51 -3.39 1.08
C LYS A 31 -11.05 -3.04 1.30
N ILE A 32 -10.17 -3.76 0.61
CA ILE A 32 -8.73 -3.57 0.74
C ILE A 32 -8.29 -2.25 0.11
N ILE A 33 -7.45 -1.53 0.85
CA ILE A 33 -6.77 -0.31 0.44
C ILE A 33 -5.28 -0.62 0.38
N ALA A 34 -4.69 -0.49 -0.79
CA ALA A 34 -3.29 -0.80 -1.02
C ALA A 34 -2.55 0.41 -1.57
N SER A 35 -1.31 0.62 -1.14
CA SER A 35 -0.51 1.76 -1.59
C SER A 35 0.98 1.48 -1.48
N ILE A 36 1.78 2.09 -2.34
CA ILE A 36 3.22 1.84 -2.43
C ILE A 36 4.02 3.13 -2.56
N CYS A 37 5.27 3.10 -2.11
CA CYS A 37 6.26 4.16 -2.27
C CYS A 37 5.89 5.41 -1.45
N ALA A 38 5.81 6.57 -2.08
CA ALA A 38 5.44 7.81 -1.42
C ALA A 38 3.92 7.93 -1.16
N ALA A 39 3.10 7.20 -1.89
CA ALA A 39 1.65 7.34 -1.83
C ALA A 39 1.02 6.99 -0.47
N PRO A 40 1.48 5.99 0.30
CA PRO A 40 0.96 5.76 1.64
C PRO A 40 1.05 7.02 2.51
N ALA A 41 2.20 7.66 2.52
CA ALA A 41 2.43 8.85 3.33
C ALA A 41 1.70 10.08 2.79
N LEU A 42 1.72 10.32 1.49
CA LEU A 42 1.19 11.55 0.90
C LEU A 42 -0.31 11.49 0.59
N ALA A 43 -0.79 10.36 0.10
CA ALA A 43 -2.17 10.23 -0.36
C ALA A 43 -3.10 9.55 0.66
N LEU A 44 -2.63 8.58 1.45
CA LEU A 44 -3.46 7.92 2.45
C LEU A 44 -3.50 8.66 3.79
N SER A 45 -2.41 9.31 4.21
CA SER A 45 -2.38 10.00 5.51
C SER A 45 -3.52 11.00 5.69
N PRO A 46 -3.87 11.85 4.69
CA PRO A 46 -4.95 12.81 4.85
C PRO A 46 -6.34 12.19 4.98
N THR A 47 -6.50 10.91 4.64
CA THR A 47 -7.81 10.24 4.62
C THR A 47 -8.27 9.75 6.00
N GLY A 48 -7.37 9.62 6.97
CA GLY A 48 -7.64 9.04 8.27
C GLY A 48 -7.58 7.52 8.35
N VAL A 49 -7.43 6.82 7.21
CA VAL A 49 -7.44 5.34 7.19
C VAL A 49 -6.17 4.71 7.78
N LEU A 50 -5.12 5.49 7.99
CA LEU A 50 -3.88 5.03 8.60
C LEU A 50 -3.81 5.23 10.12
N ASP A 51 -4.79 5.88 10.72
CA ASP A 51 -4.79 6.16 12.15
C ASP A 51 -4.74 4.86 12.97
N GLY A 52 -3.75 4.77 13.86
CA GLY A 52 -3.55 3.61 14.73
C GLY A 52 -3.05 2.35 14.01
N ARG A 53 -2.68 2.43 12.73
CA ARG A 53 -2.22 1.30 11.94
C ARG A 53 -0.71 1.22 11.82
N ARG A 54 -0.21 0.00 11.66
CA ARG A 54 1.16 -0.26 11.24
C ARG A 54 1.29 -0.08 9.73
N VAL A 55 2.25 0.74 9.31
CA VAL A 55 2.39 1.20 7.92
C VAL A 55 3.84 1.33 7.49
N THR A 56 4.07 1.32 6.18
CA THR A 56 5.38 1.63 5.59
C THR A 56 5.21 2.53 4.36
N CYS A 57 6.29 3.19 3.98
CA CYS A 57 6.38 3.99 2.75
C CYS A 57 7.83 4.07 2.25
N TYR A 58 8.04 4.82 1.19
CA TYR A 58 9.37 5.13 0.70
C TYR A 58 10.13 5.98 1.73
N PRO A 59 11.43 5.69 1.98
CA PRO A 59 12.23 6.44 2.94
C PRO A 59 12.24 7.95 2.67
N GLY A 60 12.06 8.73 3.73
CA GLY A 60 12.04 10.20 3.68
C GLY A 60 10.64 10.82 3.62
N PHE A 61 9.57 10.01 3.53
CA PHE A 61 8.18 10.51 3.55
C PHE A 61 7.47 10.22 4.88
N GLU A 62 8.12 9.58 5.83
CA GLU A 62 7.50 9.07 7.06
C GLU A 62 6.89 10.16 7.93
N ASP A 63 7.40 11.39 7.84
CA ASP A 63 6.90 12.49 8.65
C ASP A 63 5.49 12.96 8.24
N ALA A 64 5.02 12.55 7.07
CA ALA A 64 3.64 12.80 6.64
C ALA A 64 2.62 11.82 7.28
N PHE A 65 3.07 10.72 7.88
CA PHE A 65 2.17 9.81 8.58
C PHE A 65 1.54 10.46 9.82
N PRO A 66 0.28 10.08 10.15
CA PRO A 66 -0.32 10.52 11.41
C PRO A 66 0.51 10.04 12.60
N ALA A 67 0.51 10.81 13.69
CA ALA A 67 1.26 10.47 14.90
C ALA A 67 0.85 9.13 15.51
N SER A 68 -0.40 8.70 15.29
CA SER A 68 -0.91 7.41 15.76
C SER A 68 -0.46 6.20 14.93
N ALA A 69 0.15 6.41 13.76
CA ALA A 69 0.63 5.32 12.93
C ALA A 69 1.93 4.72 13.47
N GLU A 70 2.01 3.40 13.45
CA GLU A 70 3.24 2.67 13.78
C GLU A 70 4.07 2.48 12.49
N ARG A 71 5.22 3.11 12.43
CA ARG A 71 6.12 3.05 11.28
C ARG A 71 6.87 1.72 11.24
N SER A 72 6.97 1.09 10.07
CA SER A 72 7.72 -0.13 9.83
C SER A 72 8.63 0.02 8.61
N GLU A 73 9.75 -0.70 8.62
CA GLU A 73 10.67 -0.80 7.48
C GLU A 73 10.52 -2.11 6.70
N ASP A 74 9.52 -2.91 7.02
CA ASP A 74 9.23 -4.13 6.26
C ASP A 74 8.84 -3.81 4.81
N ALA A 75 9.25 -4.69 3.90
CA ALA A 75 9.00 -4.50 2.47
C ALA A 75 7.50 -4.38 2.13
N VAL A 76 6.66 -5.13 2.84
CA VAL A 76 5.19 -5.08 2.75
C VAL A 76 4.64 -5.17 4.16
N VAL A 77 3.73 -4.26 4.48
CA VAL A 77 3.03 -4.21 5.77
C VAL A 77 1.54 -4.33 5.53
N GLU A 78 0.92 -5.28 6.18
CA GLU A 78 -0.52 -5.47 6.18
C GLU A 78 -1.08 -5.30 7.59
N ASP A 79 -2.03 -4.40 7.72
CA ASP A 79 -2.76 -4.18 8.98
C ASP A 79 -4.25 -4.04 8.65
N GLY A 80 -5.02 -5.08 9.00
CA GLY A 80 -6.43 -5.14 8.64
C GLY A 80 -6.63 -5.09 7.12
N GLN A 81 -7.36 -4.09 6.66
CA GLN A 81 -7.65 -3.88 5.24
C GLN A 81 -6.64 -2.98 4.51
N VAL A 82 -5.61 -2.50 5.19
CA VAL A 82 -4.59 -1.62 4.62
C VAL A 82 -3.31 -2.40 4.35
N ILE A 83 -2.82 -2.33 3.11
CA ILE A 83 -1.57 -2.96 2.68
C ILE A 83 -0.67 -1.88 2.10
N THR A 84 0.50 -1.69 2.69
CA THR A 84 1.48 -0.69 2.25
C THR A 84 2.82 -1.33 1.90
N SER A 85 3.58 -0.68 1.02
CA SER A 85 4.89 -1.16 0.58
C SER A 85 5.83 0.01 0.29
N ARG A 86 7.15 -0.28 0.22
CA ARG A 86 8.18 0.76 0.29
C ARG A 86 8.54 1.41 -1.03
N GLY A 87 8.65 0.67 -2.11
CA GLY A 87 9.12 1.29 -3.35
C GLY A 87 9.33 0.32 -4.52
N PRO A 88 10.03 0.74 -5.58
CA PRO A 88 10.18 -0.08 -6.79
C PRO A 88 10.74 -1.48 -6.51
N GLY A 89 11.73 -1.56 -5.63
CA GLY A 89 12.37 -2.84 -5.26
C GLY A 89 11.47 -3.81 -4.48
N THR A 90 10.36 -3.34 -3.93
CA THR A 90 9.39 -4.17 -3.20
C THR A 90 8.10 -4.44 -3.99
N ALA A 91 8.00 -3.91 -5.21
CA ALA A 91 6.76 -3.94 -5.99
C ALA A 91 6.25 -5.35 -6.28
N HIS A 92 7.15 -6.30 -6.56
CA HIS A 92 6.76 -7.70 -6.79
C HIS A 92 6.17 -8.35 -5.54
N ARG A 93 6.79 -8.14 -4.36
CA ARG A 93 6.25 -8.65 -3.09
C ARG A 93 4.90 -8.05 -2.79
N PHE A 94 4.78 -6.74 -3.01
CA PHE A 94 3.52 -6.03 -2.86
C PHE A 94 2.43 -6.61 -3.76
N ALA A 95 2.70 -6.73 -5.07
CA ALA A 95 1.76 -7.28 -6.03
C ALA A 95 1.32 -8.71 -5.70
N LEU A 96 2.27 -9.59 -5.36
CA LEU A 96 1.97 -10.97 -4.97
C LEU A 96 1.10 -11.02 -3.70
N ARG A 97 1.35 -10.16 -2.72
CA ARG A 97 0.50 -10.06 -1.53
C ARG A 97 -0.93 -9.65 -1.89
N LEU A 98 -1.10 -8.72 -2.84
CA LEU A 98 -2.43 -8.33 -3.31
C LEU A 98 -3.15 -9.50 -4.00
N VAL A 99 -2.44 -10.29 -4.81
CA VAL A 99 -3.02 -11.49 -5.43
C VAL A 99 -3.45 -12.52 -4.37
N GLU A 100 -2.63 -12.77 -3.36
CA GLU A 100 -3.01 -13.65 -2.24
C GLU A 100 -4.32 -13.23 -1.59
N ARG A 101 -4.53 -11.94 -1.43
CA ARG A 101 -5.72 -11.38 -0.78
C ARG A 101 -6.94 -11.31 -1.68
N LEU A 102 -6.75 -11.11 -2.98
CA LEU A 102 -7.85 -11.00 -3.97
C LEU A 102 -8.29 -12.36 -4.53
N VAL A 103 -7.36 -13.27 -4.63
CA VAL A 103 -7.58 -14.60 -5.23
C VAL A 103 -7.24 -15.68 -4.19
N ASP A 104 -5.98 -16.13 -4.16
CA ASP A 104 -5.47 -17.11 -3.19
C ASP A 104 -3.94 -17.20 -3.24
N GLY A 105 -3.36 -17.92 -2.27
CA GLY A 105 -1.92 -18.11 -2.17
C GLY A 105 -1.36 -19.03 -3.26
N GLU A 106 -2.14 -19.98 -3.77
CA GLU A 106 -1.72 -20.86 -4.86
C GLU A 106 -1.49 -20.08 -6.16
N THR A 107 -2.42 -19.22 -6.51
CA THR A 107 -2.30 -18.33 -7.67
C THR A 107 -1.08 -17.40 -7.53
N ALA A 108 -0.86 -16.82 -6.37
CA ALA A 108 0.31 -15.99 -6.12
C ALA A 108 1.62 -16.79 -6.27
N ALA A 109 1.68 -18.03 -5.78
CA ALA A 109 2.84 -18.91 -5.91
C ALA A 109 3.11 -19.26 -7.38
N GLN A 110 2.08 -19.55 -8.16
CA GLN A 110 2.20 -19.83 -9.60
C GLN A 110 2.75 -18.61 -10.36
N LEU A 111 2.23 -17.43 -10.07
CA LEU A 111 2.72 -16.19 -10.67
C LEU A 111 4.18 -15.92 -10.30
N ARG A 112 4.54 -16.07 -9.04
CA ARG A 112 5.92 -15.92 -8.57
C ARG A 112 6.88 -16.83 -9.33
N SER A 113 6.52 -18.10 -9.48
CA SER A 113 7.31 -19.08 -10.23
C SER A 113 7.38 -18.74 -11.71
N GLY A 114 6.26 -18.38 -12.33
CA GLY A 114 6.19 -18.04 -13.75
C GLY A 114 6.96 -16.77 -14.13
N MET A 115 7.05 -15.81 -13.20
CA MET A 115 7.86 -14.59 -13.37
C MET A 115 9.35 -14.80 -13.10
N LEU A 116 9.76 -15.98 -12.65
CA LEU A 116 11.13 -16.28 -12.20
C LEU A 116 11.62 -15.31 -11.12
N TRP A 117 10.69 -14.77 -10.33
CA TRP A 117 11.03 -13.84 -9.28
C TRP A 117 11.69 -14.59 -8.11
N ASP A 118 12.77 -14.05 -7.55
CA ASP A 118 13.65 -14.68 -6.57
C ASP A 118 14.47 -15.89 -7.09
N HIS A 119 14.52 -16.11 -8.39
CA HIS A 119 15.50 -17.02 -8.94
C HIS A 119 16.82 -16.29 -9.19
N PRO A 120 17.95 -16.89 -8.77
CA PRO A 120 19.27 -16.33 -9.06
C PRO A 120 19.57 -16.33 -10.56
#